data_7a2f269ba36ca7a255c6eee6e51cb108
#
_entry.id   7a2f269ba36ca7a255c6eee6e51cb108
#
_cell.length_a   1.000
_cell.length_b   1.000
_cell.length_c   1.000
_cell.angle_alpha   90.00
_cell.angle_beta   90.00
_cell.angle_gamma   90.00
#
_symmetry.space_group_name_H-M   'P 1'
#
loop_
_entity.id
_entity.type
_entity.pdbx_description
1 polymer ?
#
loop_
_entity_poly.entity_id
_entity_poly.type
_entity_poly.pdbx_seq_one_letter_code
_entity_poly.pdbx_strand_id
1 'polypeptide(L)'
;MHSENQKRNPKFRLPFSAVLLYLVLIAVALSGVTFSKYMTGTTVGDTARVAIMRDITVTETGNFAETDKWVITPGVDMIKNAVVNFEGSEMACYVFCEIKTTGWSRMNDNYSFVFSGGNENILGWAVNNGWKFLSGNGNEAVYYRIVGANAVLQADVLAEGGKITVSENITKTQLDSLPKDMQIKISATAVQYNGFSEGSAAEYTEAQRALAAWEAVKNK
;
A
#
# COMPACT_ATOMS: atom_id res chain seq x y z
N MET A 1 23.04 -0.74 -81.97
CA MET A 1 22.55 -1.77 -81.11
C MET A 1 22.77 -1.33 -79.66
N HIS A 2 21.78 -0.69 -79.03
CA HIS A 2 21.89 -0.22 -77.65
C HIS A 2 21.12 -1.23 -76.78
N SER A 3 21.84 -1.87 -75.86
CA SER A 3 21.25 -2.77 -74.87
C SER A 3 20.95 -1.97 -73.57
N GLU A 4 19.70 -1.78 -73.33
CA GLU A 4 19.19 -1.13 -72.08
C GLU A 4 19.21 -2.12 -70.94
N ASN A 5 20.05 -1.86 -69.95
CA ASN A 5 20.20 -2.64 -68.76
C ASN A 5 19.16 -2.17 -67.71
N GLN A 6 18.02 -2.83 -67.65
CA GLN A 6 16.96 -2.59 -66.65
C GLN A 6 17.45 -3.05 -65.26
N LYS A 7 17.80 -2.12 -64.39
CA LYS A 7 18.02 -2.38 -62.95
C LYS A 7 16.72 -2.78 -62.29
N ARG A 8 16.57 -4.04 -61.95
CA ARG A 8 15.46 -4.53 -61.08
C ARG A 8 15.67 -4.07 -59.65
N ASN A 9 14.81 -3.20 -59.14
CA ASN A 9 14.77 -2.85 -57.72
C ASN A 9 14.47 -4.09 -56.86
N PRO A 10 15.28 -4.41 -55.83
CA PRO A 10 15.01 -5.52 -54.95
C PRO A 10 13.72 -5.19 -54.11
N LYS A 11 12.67 -5.99 -54.27
CA LYS A 11 11.49 -5.90 -53.44
C LYS A 11 11.89 -6.33 -52.03
N PHE A 12 11.96 -5.37 -51.13
CA PHE A 12 12.24 -5.61 -49.72
C PHE A 12 11.08 -6.42 -49.13
N ARG A 13 11.24 -7.73 -48.91
CA ARG A 13 10.29 -8.59 -48.24
C ARG A 13 10.73 -8.74 -46.79
N LEU A 14 10.08 -8.05 -45.88
CA LEU A 14 10.28 -8.27 -44.44
C LEU A 14 9.95 -9.73 -44.12
N PRO A 15 10.83 -10.48 -43.42
CA PRO A 15 10.53 -11.83 -42.99
C PRO A 15 9.38 -11.81 -41.98
N PHE A 16 8.48 -12.79 -42.07
CA PHE A 16 7.27 -12.90 -41.23
C PHE A 16 7.59 -12.78 -39.74
N SER A 17 8.72 -13.31 -39.29
CA SER A 17 9.23 -13.19 -37.92
C SER A 17 9.50 -11.74 -37.49
N ALA A 18 9.97 -10.88 -38.40
CA ALA A 18 10.18 -9.47 -38.08
C ALA A 18 8.86 -8.70 -37.91
N VAL A 19 7.84 -9.03 -38.70
CA VAL A 19 6.50 -8.45 -38.56
C VAL A 19 5.87 -8.88 -37.24
N LEU A 20 6.01 -10.16 -36.85
CA LEU A 20 5.49 -10.68 -35.59
C LEU A 20 6.17 -10.02 -34.38
N LEU A 21 7.49 -9.83 -34.45
CA LEU A 21 8.25 -9.14 -33.40
C LEU A 21 7.79 -7.68 -33.24
N TYR A 22 7.54 -6.98 -34.34
CA TYR A 22 7.02 -5.61 -34.31
C TYR A 22 5.63 -5.52 -33.70
N LEU A 23 4.73 -6.47 -33.99
CA LEU A 23 3.39 -6.53 -33.41
C LEU A 23 3.45 -6.76 -31.89
N VAL A 24 4.33 -7.65 -31.42
CA VAL A 24 4.53 -7.87 -29.97
C VAL A 24 5.08 -6.63 -29.30
N LEU A 25 6.06 -5.95 -29.88
CA LEU A 25 6.61 -4.70 -29.32
C LEU A 25 5.56 -3.59 -29.23
N ILE A 26 4.70 -3.45 -30.24
CA ILE A 26 3.59 -2.47 -30.24
C ILE A 26 2.57 -2.83 -29.16
N ALA A 27 2.23 -4.11 -28.99
CA ALA A 27 1.29 -4.54 -27.96
C ALA A 27 1.83 -4.26 -26.55
N VAL A 28 3.13 -4.53 -26.29
CA VAL A 28 3.79 -4.22 -25.01
C VAL A 28 3.86 -2.71 -24.77
N ALA A 29 4.18 -1.91 -25.79
CA ALA A 29 4.22 -0.45 -25.66
C ALA A 29 2.83 0.14 -25.36
N LEU A 30 1.78 -0.36 -25.99
CA LEU A 30 0.40 0.10 -25.75
C LEU A 30 -0.10 -0.30 -24.35
N SER A 31 0.24 -1.50 -23.87
CA SER A 31 -0.14 -1.90 -22.52
C SER A 31 0.57 -1.08 -21.43
N GLY A 32 1.85 -0.78 -21.63
CA GLY A 32 2.62 0.07 -20.69
C GLY A 32 2.09 1.50 -20.58
N VAL A 33 1.67 2.10 -21.69
CA VAL A 33 1.11 3.47 -21.74
C VAL A 33 -0.26 3.53 -21.04
N THR A 34 -1.07 2.47 -21.16
CA THR A 34 -2.41 2.43 -20.54
C THR A 34 -2.30 2.39 -19.00
N PHE A 35 -1.36 1.63 -18.45
CA PHE A 35 -1.14 1.54 -16.99
C PHE A 35 -0.59 2.84 -16.40
N SER A 36 0.33 3.52 -17.07
CA SER A 36 0.91 4.78 -16.62
C SER A 36 -0.11 5.93 -16.55
N LYS A 37 -1.15 5.88 -17.38
CA LYS A 37 -2.15 6.95 -17.49
C LYS A 37 -3.16 6.99 -16.32
N TYR A 38 -3.26 5.90 -15.56
CA TYR A 38 -4.17 5.82 -14.41
C TYR A 38 -3.54 6.27 -13.07
N MET A 39 -2.27 6.66 -13.06
CA MET A 39 -1.54 6.99 -11.83
C MET A 39 -1.09 8.46 -11.71
N THR A 40 -1.23 9.28 -12.74
CA THR A 40 -0.89 10.72 -12.66
C THR A 40 -1.76 11.51 -13.62
N GLY A 41 -2.54 12.44 -13.09
CA GLY A 41 -3.37 13.33 -13.90
C GLY A 41 -2.50 14.31 -14.69
N THR A 42 -2.60 14.23 -16.02
CA THR A 42 -2.27 15.34 -16.91
C THR A 42 -3.29 15.34 -18.05
N THR A 43 -3.93 16.46 -18.25
CA THR A 43 -4.96 16.75 -19.24
C THR A 43 -4.39 16.69 -20.66
N VAL A 44 -4.96 15.83 -21.49
CA VAL A 44 -4.93 16.01 -22.95
C VAL A 44 -6.37 15.93 -23.42
N GLY A 45 -6.81 16.98 -24.13
CA GLY A 45 -8.18 17.14 -24.55
C GLY A 45 -8.65 16.07 -25.53
N ASP A 46 -9.50 15.24 -25.02
CA ASP A 46 -10.58 14.55 -25.70
C ASP A 46 -11.62 14.24 -24.62
N THR A 47 -12.89 14.11 -25.01
CA THR A 47 -14.05 14.04 -24.13
C THR A 47 -14.11 12.86 -23.14
N ALA A 48 -13.08 12.03 -23.07
CA ALA A 48 -12.92 11.00 -22.04
C ALA A 48 -12.26 11.60 -20.81
N ARG A 49 -13.05 11.93 -19.80
CA ARG A 49 -12.56 12.40 -18.50
C ARG A 49 -11.96 11.24 -17.73
N VAL A 50 -10.71 11.38 -17.30
CA VAL A 50 -10.10 10.44 -16.35
C VAL A 50 -10.72 10.67 -14.98
N ALA A 51 -11.11 9.59 -14.30
CA ALA A 51 -11.64 9.67 -12.94
C ALA A 51 -10.57 10.24 -12.00
N ILE A 52 -10.96 11.18 -11.16
CA ILE A 52 -10.06 11.86 -10.23
C ILE A 52 -9.90 11.01 -8.97
N MET A 53 -8.66 10.71 -8.61
CA MET A 53 -8.28 10.21 -7.29
C MET A 53 -7.67 11.39 -6.51
N ARG A 54 -8.18 11.66 -5.32
CA ARG A 54 -7.71 12.74 -4.46
C ARG A 54 -6.61 12.27 -3.54
N ASP A 55 -6.08 13.18 -2.74
CA ASP A 55 -4.94 12.94 -1.88
C ASP A 55 -5.24 11.94 -0.75
N ILE A 56 -4.20 11.22 -0.36
CA ILE A 56 -4.18 10.37 0.81
C ILE A 56 -3.05 10.82 1.74
N THR A 57 -3.36 10.96 3.01
CA THR A 57 -2.40 11.39 4.02
C THR A 57 -2.53 10.54 5.28
N VAL A 58 -1.46 10.46 6.05
CA VAL A 58 -1.48 9.96 7.42
C VAL A 58 -1.21 11.12 8.35
N THR A 59 -2.13 11.35 9.29
CA THR A 59 -1.95 12.36 10.33
C THR A 59 -1.78 11.68 11.68
N GLU A 60 -0.83 12.15 12.46
CA GLU A 60 -0.63 11.71 13.83
C GLU A 60 -0.94 12.85 14.78
N THR A 61 -1.75 12.57 15.80
CA THR A 61 -2.02 13.47 16.91
C THR A 61 -1.79 12.74 18.22
N GLY A 62 -1.41 13.44 19.27
CA GLY A 62 -1.13 12.86 20.59
C GLY A 62 0.29 13.18 21.07
N ASN A 63 0.70 12.51 22.13
CA ASN A 63 1.98 12.78 22.82
C ASN A 63 3.26 12.53 21.97
N PHE A 64 3.10 11.96 20.79
CA PHE A 64 4.19 11.63 19.87
C PHE A 64 4.44 12.71 18.82
N ALA A 65 3.49 13.60 18.59
CA ALA A 65 3.62 14.64 17.56
C ALA A 65 4.60 15.75 17.96
N GLU A 66 4.86 15.92 19.25
CA GLU A 66 5.64 17.06 19.77
C GLU A 66 7.05 16.70 20.26
N THR A 67 7.33 15.42 20.51
CA THR A 67 8.65 14.99 21.03
C THR A 67 9.11 13.70 20.39
N ASP A 68 10.34 13.67 19.90
CA ASP A 68 10.99 12.49 19.33
C ASP A 68 11.25 11.36 20.34
N LYS A 69 10.72 11.44 21.54
CA LYS A 69 11.01 10.49 22.62
C LYS A 69 9.76 10.05 23.35
N TRP A 70 9.54 8.77 23.32
CA TRP A 70 8.50 8.12 24.10
C TRP A 70 8.93 8.00 25.56
N VAL A 71 8.05 8.36 26.48
CA VAL A 71 8.22 8.04 27.89
C VAL A 71 7.27 6.90 28.24
N ILE A 72 7.82 5.71 28.42
CA ILE A 72 7.05 4.53 28.80
C ILE A 72 6.86 4.54 30.32
N THR A 73 5.63 4.63 30.75
CA THR A 73 5.26 4.61 32.18
C THR A 73 4.37 3.39 32.45
N PRO A 74 4.74 2.50 33.39
CA PRO A 74 3.94 1.32 33.70
C PRO A 74 2.47 1.66 34.02
N GLY A 75 1.56 0.93 33.41
CA GLY A 75 0.12 1.12 33.61
C GLY A 75 -0.48 2.39 32.99
N VAL A 76 0.32 3.19 32.27
CA VAL A 76 -0.16 4.40 31.62
C VAL A 76 -0.12 4.21 30.11
N ASP A 77 -1.31 4.13 29.49
CA ASP A 77 -1.42 4.03 28.02
C ASP A 77 -0.85 5.28 27.34
N MET A 78 -0.16 5.07 26.24
CA MET A 78 0.37 6.15 25.41
C MET A 78 -0.59 6.43 24.29
N ILE A 79 -1.02 7.68 24.13
CA ILE A 79 -1.91 8.09 23.04
C ILE A 79 -1.10 8.32 21.78
N LYS A 80 -1.42 7.59 20.71
CA LYS A 80 -0.87 7.75 19.37
C LYS A 80 -2.00 7.62 18.36
N ASN A 81 -2.65 8.74 18.09
CA ASN A 81 -3.70 8.78 17.07
C ASN A 81 -3.07 8.83 15.68
N ALA A 82 -3.01 7.71 15.00
CA ALA A 82 -2.58 7.61 13.61
C ALA A 82 -3.80 7.40 12.72
N VAL A 83 -4.20 8.44 12.00
CA VAL A 83 -5.41 8.46 11.17
C VAL A 83 -5.02 8.52 9.70
N VAL A 84 -5.50 7.57 8.93
CA VAL A 84 -5.43 7.59 7.46
C VAL A 84 -6.60 8.43 6.95
N ASN A 85 -6.29 9.51 6.26
CA ASN A 85 -7.25 10.39 5.62
C ASN A 85 -7.13 10.20 4.11
N PHE A 86 -8.24 9.87 3.45
CA PHE A 86 -8.35 9.79 2.01
C PHE A 86 -9.54 10.65 1.57
N GLU A 87 -9.28 11.66 0.77
CA GLU A 87 -10.31 12.62 0.32
C GLU A 87 -11.28 12.04 -0.71
N GLY A 88 -11.09 10.77 -1.05
CA GLY A 88 -11.98 10.02 -1.93
C GLY A 88 -11.52 9.98 -3.39
N SER A 89 -12.33 9.30 -4.17
CA SER A 89 -12.16 9.16 -5.62
C SER A 89 -13.51 9.02 -6.28
N GLU A 90 -13.62 9.39 -7.54
CA GLU A 90 -14.82 9.14 -8.36
C GLU A 90 -15.06 7.64 -8.59
N MET A 91 -14.07 6.80 -8.33
CA MET A 91 -14.16 5.34 -8.40
C MET A 91 -13.93 4.73 -7.03
N ALA A 92 -14.43 3.50 -6.83
CA ALA A 92 -14.05 2.72 -5.67
C ALA A 92 -12.54 2.45 -5.64
N CYS A 93 -11.95 2.49 -4.45
CA CYS A 93 -10.51 2.33 -4.23
C CYS A 93 -10.23 1.31 -3.13
N TYR A 94 -9.12 0.60 -3.26
CA TYR A 94 -8.41 0.04 -2.12
C TYR A 94 -7.60 1.15 -1.47
N VAL A 95 -7.71 1.27 -0.16
CA VAL A 95 -6.83 2.10 0.66
C VAL A 95 -5.99 1.15 1.50
N PHE A 96 -4.68 1.18 1.30
CA PHE A 96 -3.72 0.38 2.04
C PHE A 96 -3.08 1.21 3.14
N CYS A 97 -2.84 0.56 4.27
CA CYS A 97 -2.06 1.08 5.39
C CYS A 97 -0.92 0.10 5.66
N GLU A 98 0.31 0.54 5.46
CA GLU A 98 1.50 -0.21 5.80
C GLU A 98 2.04 0.27 7.15
N ILE A 99 2.25 -0.65 8.08
CA ILE A 99 2.82 -0.38 9.40
C ILE A 99 4.16 -1.12 9.48
N LYS A 100 5.23 -0.37 9.72
CA LYS A 100 6.58 -0.89 9.95
C LYS A 100 7.03 -0.50 11.33
N THR A 101 7.57 -1.46 12.08
CA THR A 101 8.08 -1.22 13.43
C THR A 101 9.56 -1.55 13.51
N THR A 102 10.30 -0.76 14.30
CA THR A 102 11.68 -1.05 14.68
C THR A 102 11.74 -1.25 16.18
N GLY A 103 12.51 -2.23 16.64
CA GLY A 103 12.62 -2.54 18.07
C GLY A 103 11.46 -3.35 18.66
N TRP A 104 10.41 -3.63 17.92
CA TRP A 104 9.29 -4.50 18.32
C TRP A 104 9.63 -5.95 18.04
N SER A 105 9.33 -6.84 18.99
CA SER A 105 9.79 -8.21 18.91
C SER A 105 8.95 -9.09 17.97
N ARG A 106 7.66 -8.81 17.82
CA ARG A 106 6.77 -9.57 16.95
C ARG A 106 5.37 -8.97 16.84
N MET A 107 4.65 -9.44 15.84
CA MET A 107 3.20 -9.37 15.71
C MET A 107 2.60 -10.70 16.19
N ASN A 108 1.53 -10.67 16.96
CA ASN A 108 0.83 -11.88 17.42
C ASN A 108 -0.16 -12.42 16.36
N ASP A 109 -0.76 -13.58 16.63
CA ASP A 109 -1.69 -14.27 15.73
C ASP A 109 -2.98 -13.47 15.45
N ASN A 110 -3.29 -12.46 16.26
CA ASN A 110 -4.43 -11.54 16.08
C ASN A 110 -4.05 -10.26 15.34
N TYR A 111 -2.89 -10.26 14.68
CA TYR A 111 -2.37 -9.09 13.96
C TYR A 111 -2.23 -7.85 14.84
N SER A 112 -1.89 -8.06 16.10
CA SER A 112 -1.53 -7.00 17.03
C SER A 112 -0.02 -6.91 17.16
N PHE A 113 0.50 -5.70 17.28
CA PHE A 113 1.92 -5.48 17.52
C PHE A 113 2.19 -5.55 19.02
N VAL A 114 3.11 -6.42 19.42
CA VAL A 114 3.40 -6.69 20.82
C VAL A 114 4.91 -6.75 21.04
N PHE A 115 5.39 -6.04 22.03
CA PHE A 115 6.74 -6.21 22.57
C PHE A 115 6.66 -7.09 23.83
N SER A 116 7.40 -8.19 23.83
CA SER A 116 7.47 -9.12 24.95
C SER A 116 8.83 -9.04 25.62
N GLY A 117 8.85 -8.84 26.93
CA GLY A 117 10.01 -9.01 27.79
C GLY A 117 9.86 -10.27 28.64
N GLY A 118 10.46 -11.38 28.24
CA GLY A 118 10.23 -12.68 28.86
C GLY A 118 8.90 -13.30 28.41
N ASN A 119 8.02 -13.70 29.35
CA ASN A 119 6.74 -14.37 29.07
C ASN A 119 5.53 -13.43 29.03
N GLU A 120 5.73 -12.14 29.26
CA GLU A 120 4.65 -11.16 29.36
C GLU A 120 4.68 -10.14 28.23
N ASN A 121 3.50 -9.74 27.78
CA ASN A 121 3.36 -8.63 26.84
C ASN A 121 3.53 -7.33 27.60
N ILE A 122 4.52 -6.52 27.21
CA ILE A 122 4.86 -5.28 27.89
C ILE A 122 4.16 -4.09 27.25
N LEU A 123 4.23 -4.01 25.94
CA LEU A 123 3.64 -2.96 25.13
C LEU A 123 2.84 -3.60 23.98
N GLY A 124 1.77 -2.95 23.55
CA GLY A 124 1.06 -3.43 22.40
C GLY A 124 -0.09 -2.55 21.95
N TRP A 125 -0.49 -2.78 20.73
CA TRP A 125 -1.75 -2.28 20.19
C TRP A 125 -2.34 -3.27 19.19
N ALA A 126 -3.66 -3.22 19.02
CA ALA A 126 -4.35 -3.94 17.98
C ALA A 126 -4.83 -2.97 16.91
N VAL A 127 -4.82 -3.40 15.66
CA VAL A 127 -5.35 -2.59 14.57
C VAL A 127 -6.88 -2.54 14.65
N ASN A 128 -7.46 -1.36 14.43
CA ASN A 128 -8.90 -1.13 14.49
C ASN A 128 -9.67 -2.05 13.52
N ASN A 129 -10.81 -2.57 13.97
CA ASN A 129 -11.65 -3.55 13.25
C ASN A 129 -12.08 -3.17 11.83
N GLY A 130 -12.03 -1.91 11.47
CA GLY A 130 -12.33 -1.50 10.10
C GLY A 130 -11.24 -1.84 9.08
N TRP A 131 -10.05 -2.20 9.51
CA TRP A 131 -8.93 -2.60 8.67
C TRP A 131 -8.84 -4.11 8.55
N LYS A 132 -8.70 -4.62 7.33
CA LYS A 132 -8.50 -6.05 7.07
C LYS A 132 -7.02 -6.31 6.85
N PHE A 133 -6.48 -7.32 7.52
CA PHE A 133 -5.11 -7.75 7.31
C PHE A 133 -4.94 -8.32 5.89
N LEU A 134 -3.89 -7.91 5.22
CA LEU A 134 -3.55 -8.36 3.88
C LEU A 134 -2.32 -9.26 3.87
N SER A 135 -1.22 -8.77 4.38
CA SER A 135 0.07 -9.47 4.40
C SER A 135 1.00 -8.86 5.44
N GLY A 136 2.05 -9.58 5.81
CA GLY A 136 3.07 -9.09 6.72
C GLY A 136 3.74 -10.18 7.51
N ASN A 137 4.76 -9.81 8.26
CA ASN A 137 5.51 -10.69 9.15
C ASN A 137 6.09 -9.86 10.31
N GLY A 138 6.36 -10.50 11.44
CA GLY A 138 7.12 -9.95 12.59
C GLY A 138 6.89 -8.47 12.90
N ASN A 139 7.55 -7.59 12.18
CA ASN A 139 7.56 -6.13 12.41
C ASN A 139 6.99 -5.34 11.24
N GLU A 140 6.38 -5.99 10.27
CA GLU A 140 5.74 -5.32 9.13
C GLU A 140 4.37 -5.94 8.87
N ALA A 141 3.36 -5.11 8.67
CA ALA A 141 2.03 -5.56 8.27
C ALA A 141 1.36 -4.55 7.35
N VAL A 142 0.61 -5.09 6.41
CA VAL A 142 -0.21 -4.32 5.47
C VAL A 142 -1.67 -4.65 5.73
N TYR A 143 -2.44 -3.61 5.90
CA TYR A 143 -3.89 -3.67 6.06
C TYR A 143 -4.56 -2.94 4.90
N TYR A 144 -5.81 -3.27 4.64
CA TYR A 144 -6.58 -2.58 3.61
C TYR A 144 -8.01 -2.31 4.02
N ARG A 145 -8.60 -1.32 3.36
CA ARG A 145 -10.03 -1.03 3.33
C ARG A 145 -10.48 -0.79 1.90
N ILE A 146 -11.75 -1.05 1.64
CA ILE A 146 -12.41 -0.63 0.39
C ILE A 146 -13.17 0.64 0.69
N VAL A 147 -12.90 1.67 -0.11
CA VAL A 147 -13.61 2.96 -0.06
C VAL A 147 -14.43 3.07 -1.33
N GLY A 148 -15.74 3.25 -1.19
CA GLY A 148 -16.66 3.37 -2.33
C GLY A 148 -16.40 4.63 -3.15
N ALA A 149 -16.96 4.65 -4.36
CA ALA A 149 -16.91 5.82 -5.22
C ALA A 149 -17.50 7.06 -4.51
N ASN A 150 -16.83 8.20 -4.61
CA ASN A 150 -17.18 9.46 -3.98
C ASN A 150 -17.25 9.44 -2.43
N ALA A 151 -16.75 8.37 -1.79
CA ALA A 151 -16.66 8.29 -0.35
C ALA A 151 -15.31 8.82 0.15
N VAL A 152 -15.32 9.39 1.35
CA VAL A 152 -14.14 9.87 2.08
C VAL A 152 -13.82 8.87 3.17
N LEU A 153 -12.54 8.67 3.46
CA LEU A 153 -12.09 7.86 4.59
C LEU A 153 -11.35 8.75 5.60
N GLN A 154 -11.73 8.62 6.85
CA GLN A 154 -10.96 9.07 8.00
C GLN A 154 -11.00 7.94 9.04
N ALA A 155 -9.91 7.20 9.15
CA ALA A 155 -9.91 5.97 9.94
C ALA A 155 -8.63 5.82 10.77
N ASP A 156 -8.81 5.65 12.06
CA ASP A 156 -7.73 5.30 12.98
C ASP A 156 -7.19 3.90 12.66
N VAL A 157 -5.89 3.74 12.63
CA VAL A 157 -5.20 2.47 12.39
C VAL A 157 -4.82 1.74 13.67
N LEU A 158 -4.93 2.41 14.82
CA LEU A 158 -4.70 1.80 16.12
C LEU A 158 -6.00 1.29 16.75
N ALA A 159 -5.90 0.67 17.91
CA ALA A 159 -7.03 0.27 18.70
C ALA A 159 -7.88 1.47 19.16
N GLU A 160 -9.06 1.19 19.67
CA GLU A 160 -9.96 2.22 20.18
C GLU A 160 -9.24 3.22 21.08
N GLY A 161 -9.44 4.50 20.81
CA GLY A 161 -8.75 5.59 21.49
C GLY A 161 -7.34 5.87 20.96
N GLY A 162 -6.90 5.23 19.86
CA GLY A 162 -5.60 5.50 19.23
C GLY A 162 -4.43 5.35 20.19
N LYS A 163 -4.38 4.25 20.95
CA LYS A 163 -3.42 4.11 22.05
C LYS A 163 -2.58 2.84 22.00
N ILE A 164 -1.39 2.95 22.56
CA ILE A 164 -0.51 1.83 22.87
C ILE A 164 -0.67 1.51 24.34
N THR A 165 -1.06 0.28 24.63
CA THR A 165 -1.24 -0.20 26.01
C THR A 165 0.10 -0.53 26.62
N VAL A 166 0.36 -0.05 27.84
CA VAL A 166 1.54 -0.35 28.63
C VAL A 166 1.13 -1.19 29.82
N SER A 167 1.75 -2.35 30.00
CA SER A 167 1.49 -3.23 31.15
C SER A 167 1.77 -2.52 32.47
N GLU A 168 0.87 -2.65 33.44
CA GLU A 168 1.11 -2.16 34.82
C GLU A 168 2.16 -2.99 35.56
N ASN A 169 2.36 -4.24 35.16
CA ASN A 169 3.27 -5.19 35.79
C ASN A 169 4.70 -5.16 35.23
N ILE A 170 5.01 -4.18 34.41
CA ILE A 170 6.36 -4.05 33.83
C ILE A 170 7.38 -3.73 34.93
N THR A 171 8.39 -4.57 35.03
CA THR A 171 9.48 -4.40 36.01
C THR A 171 10.53 -3.41 35.52
N LYS A 172 11.32 -2.86 36.43
CA LYS A 172 12.47 -1.99 36.11
C LYS A 172 13.44 -2.68 35.14
N THR A 173 13.73 -3.96 35.35
CA THR A 173 14.63 -4.73 34.47
C THR A 173 14.09 -4.84 33.06
N GLN A 174 12.78 -5.03 32.89
CA GLN A 174 12.12 -5.06 31.59
C GLN A 174 12.14 -3.68 30.90
N LEU A 175 11.89 -2.60 31.65
CA LEU A 175 12.01 -1.23 31.13
C LEU A 175 13.44 -0.93 30.66
N ASP A 176 14.45 -1.30 31.46
CA ASP A 176 15.85 -1.09 31.13
C ASP A 176 16.30 -1.94 29.90
N SER A 177 15.60 -3.03 29.61
CA SER A 177 15.88 -3.91 28.48
C SER A 177 15.18 -3.50 27.18
N LEU A 178 14.26 -2.53 27.21
CA LEU A 178 13.58 -2.05 26.01
C LEU A 178 14.58 -1.43 25.01
N PRO A 179 14.45 -1.71 23.74
CA PRO A 179 15.25 -1.04 22.71
C PRO A 179 15.07 0.48 22.78
N LYS A 180 16.19 1.21 22.65
CA LYS A 180 16.16 2.69 22.71
C LYS A 180 15.68 3.35 21.42
N ASP A 181 15.62 2.57 20.35
CA ASP A 181 15.29 3.00 18.98
C ASP A 181 13.95 2.45 18.48
N MET A 182 13.04 2.15 19.41
CA MET A 182 11.69 1.70 19.05
C MET A 182 10.97 2.75 18.21
N GLN A 183 10.50 2.35 17.03
CA GLN A 183 9.79 3.21 16.11
C GLN A 183 8.55 2.50 15.54
N ILE A 184 7.55 3.30 15.19
CA ILE A 184 6.38 2.88 14.43
C ILE A 184 6.26 3.85 13.26
N LYS A 185 6.42 3.33 12.04
CA LYS A 185 6.22 4.08 10.80
C LYS A 185 4.94 3.60 10.15
N ILE A 186 4.04 4.53 9.85
CA ILE A 186 2.76 4.26 9.19
C ILE A 186 2.76 5.02 7.88
N SER A 187 2.42 4.32 6.80
CA SER A 187 2.23 4.91 5.48
C SER A 187 0.93 4.44 4.86
N ALA A 188 0.34 5.26 4.00
CA ALA A 188 -0.90 4.93 3.34
C ALA A 188 -0.81 5.16 1.83
N THR A 189 -1.50 4.31 1.07
CA THR A 189 -1.56 4.38 -0.39
C THR A 189 -2.97 4.03 -0.85
N ALA A 190 -3.50 4.78 -1.81
CA ALA A 190 -4.78 4.47 -2.43
C ALA A 190 -4.58 3.98 -3.86
N VAL A 191 -5.36 2.98 -4.26
CA VAL A 191 -5.33 2.36 -5.59
C VAL A 191 -6.75 2.08 -6.05
N GLN A 192 -7.03 2.28 -7.31
CA GLN A 192 -8.35 1.95 -7.85
C GLN A 192 -8.73 0.48 -7.58
N TYR A 193 -10.02 0.24 -7.33
CA TYR A 193 -10.54 -1.09 -7.02
C TYR A 193 -10.52 -2.04 -8.23
N ASN A 194 -10.86 -1.52 -9.42
CA ASN A 194 -10.95 -2.30 -10.65
C ASN A 194 -9.60 -2.38 -11.38
N GLY A 195 -9.37 -3.47 -12.10
CA GLY A 195 -8.21 -3.64 -12.98
C GLY A 195 -7.12 -4.57 -12.45
N PHE A 196 -7.31 -5.19 -11.29
CA PHE A 196 -6.35 -6.13 -10.70
C PHE A 196 -6.80 -7.59 -10.69
N SER A 197 -7.87 -7.91 -11.37
CA SER A 197 -8.32 -9.29 -11.58
C SER A 197 -8.04 -9.68 -13.02
N GLU A 198 -7.00 -10.47 -13.26
CA GLU A 198 -6.87 -11.21 -14.51
C GLU A 198 -7.77 -12.46 -14.38
N GLY A 199 -8.98 -12.39 -14.94
CA GLY A 199 -9.93 -13.49 -14.89
C GLY A 199 -11.35 -13.04 -14.54
N SER A 200 -12.32 -13.94 -14.61
CA SER A 200 -13.69 -13.60 -14.21
C SER A 200 -13.75 -13.27 -12.72
N ALA A 201 -14.54 -12.27 -12.36
CA ALA A 201 -14.71 -11.81 -10.96
C ALA A 201 -15.15 -12.92 -9.97
N ALA A 202 -15.49 -14.12 -10.48
CA ALA A 202 -15.89 -15.30 -9.72
C ALA A 202 -14.70 -16.12 -9.17
N GLU A 203 -13.48 -15.94 -9.68
CA GLU A 203 -12.34 -16.81 -9.34
C GLU A 203 -11.43 -16.25 -8.23
N TYR A 204 -11.47 -14.94 -7.95
CA TYR A 204 -10.59 -14.33 -6.95
C TYR A 204 -11.37 -13.80 -5.75
N THR A 205 -10.89 -14.14 -4.56
CA THR A 205 -11.37 -13.54 -3.32
C THR A 205 -11.02 -12.05 -3.27
N GLU A 206 -11.73 -11.28 -2.45
CA GLU A 206 -11.42 -9.85 -2.22
C GLU A 206 -9.97 -9.66 -1.77
N ALA A 207 -9.46 -10.52 -0.88
CA ALA A 207 -8.09 -10.44 -0.39
C ALA A 207 -7.05 -10.71 -1.50
N GLN A 208 -7.32 -11.63 -2.42
CA GLN A 208 -6.42 -11.88 -3.55
C GLN A 208 -6.36 -10.70 -4.52
N ARG A 209 -7.50 -10.05 -4.77
CA ARG A 209 -7.53 -8.81 -5.58
C ARG A 209 -6.82 -7.65 -4.89
N ALA A 210 -7.02 -7.50 -3.59
CA ALA A 210 -6.32 -6.49 -2.81
C ALA A 210 -4.80 -6.74 -2.80
N LEU A 211 -4.37 -8.01 -2.72
CA LEU A 211 -2.95 -8.36 -2.79
C LEU A 211 -2.34 -8.02 -4.16
N ALA A 212 -3.03 -8.36 -5.24
CA ALA A 212 -2.58 -7.99 -6.60
C ALA A 212 -2.47 -6.47 -6.76
N ALA A 213 -3.43 -5.71 -6.23
CA ALA A 213 -3.39 -4.25 -6.23
C ALA A 213 -2.21 -3.70 -5.41
N TRP A 214 -1.94 -4.28 -4.24
CA TRP A 214 -0.80 -3.92 -3.41
C TRP A 214 0.54 -4.18 -4.10
N GLU A 215 0.73 -5.37 -4.67
CA GLU A 215 1.96 -5.73 -5.39
C GLU A 215 2.24 -4.81 -6.59
N ALA A 216 1.19 -4.32 -7.25
CA ALA A 216 1.33 -3.39 -8.36
C ALA A 216 1.86 -2.00 -7.94
N VAL A 217 1.72 -1.60 -6.67
CA VAL A 217 2.17 -0.29 -6.16
C VAL A 217 3.40 -0.35 -5.27
N LYS A 218 3.67 -1.48 -4.63
CA LYS A 218 4.81 -1.68 -3.74
C LYS A 218 6.16 -1.48 -4.43
N ASN A 219 6.24 -1.75 -5.73
CA ASN A 219 7.48 -1.76 -6.52
C ASN A 219 7.71 -0.44 -7.30
N LYS A 220 6.99 0.61 -6.97
CA LYS A 220 7.15 1.94 -7.58
C LYS A 220 7.69 2.95 -6.59
#